data_e5cc9eb4caf4726d1af511122a322341
#
_entry.id   e5cc9eb4caf4726d1af511122a322341
#
_cell.length_a   1.000
_cell.length_b   1.000
_cell.length_c   1.000
_cell.angle_alpha   90.00
_cell.angle_beta   90.00
_cell.angle_gamma   90.00
#
_symmetry.space_group_name_H-M   'P 1'
#
loop_
_entity.id
_entity.type
_entity.pdbx_description
1 polymer ?
#
loop_
_entity_poly.entity_id
_entity_poly.type
_entity_poly.pdbx_seq_one_letter_code
_entity_poly.pdbx_strand_id
1 'polypeptide(L)'
;MTTDPISLLKRVLSSVEVKLILAWLIVVIATIFLDPGSTYLKNPGSTAELVIRNTVFLGFFALGSAVIIISGGIDLSSGAVIAMSATVFSSLLMLIDPEGFRAGEIQTWVVVVSVIGTLLSGVMVGTLNAWLITGVGLPPFIATLATMVGLRSFARGLIQAVTGNRSQIDFPDLGLRDSLKDVTSVAIVFLIFAGILWFVMSRTVVGRHLHAMGGNEQAAKLSGIRTDRLKWLAYVIGAVSASMVGIVYFADQGSAKPDILARGYELNAIAASVIGGCALTGGVGTIPGTVLGCLFLRTVIDAVNKIVGTGADVYEGMIVGIVVVLAVTFSQRGSGRISKPFFGSLIGWACIPVLGLMAGLSFVLFFREKEWFTATHAVLFGMLVLACLTGRAWIESRRGVKSGLFVTRREPPRKS
;
A
#
# COMPACT_ATOMS: atom_id res chain seq x y z
N MET A 1 16.49 1.44 38.60
CA MET A 1 16.37 2.47 37.56
C MET A 1 14.90 2.83 37.45
N THR A 2 14.48 3.83 38.17
CA THR A 2 13.10 4.39 38.13
C THR A 2 13.02 5.25 36.89
N THR A 3 12.40 4.71 35.82
CA THR A 3 12.12 5.50 34.61
C THR A 3 11.07 6.55 34.96
N ASP A 4 11.44 7.82 34.83
CA ASP A 4 10.57 8.96 35.05
C ASP A 4 9.28 8.81 34.21
N PRO A 5 8.08 8.78 34.81
CA PRO A 5 6.80 8.54 34.12
C PRO A 5 6.58 9.59 32.99
N ILE A 6 7.11 10.81 33.12
CA ILE A 6 7.02 11.84 32.09
C ILE A 6 7.86 11.47 30.85
N SER A 7 9.01 10.83 31.05
CA SER A 7 9.87 10.39 29.94
C SER A 7 9.25 9.22 29.18
N LEU A 8 8.57 8.30 29.86
CA LEU A 8 7.80 7.21 29.28
C LEU A 8 6.62 7.74 28.47
N LEU A 9 5.83 8.67 29.02
CA LEU A 9 4.70 9.28 28.33
C LEU A 9 5.13 10.02 27.04
N LYS A 10 6.23 10.81 27.11
CA LYS A 10 6.80 11.47 25.92
C LYS A 10 7.26 10.47 24.87
N ARG A 11 7.84 9.34 25.26
CA ARG A 11 8.30 8.29 24.34
C ARG A 11 7.13 7.59 23.66
N VAL A 12 6.05 7.30 24.40
CA VAL A 12 4.81 6.70 23.87
C VAL A 12 4.14 7.66 22.90
N LEU A 13 3.96 8.94 23.27
CA LEU A 13 3.34 9.97 22.41
C LEU A 13 4.18 10.30 21.16
N SER A 14 5.48 10.01 21.17
CA SER A 14 6.34 10.22 20.00
C SER A 14 6.31 9.05 19.01
N SER A 15 5.74 7.89 19.38
CA SER A 15 5.68 6.71 18.51
C SER A 15 4.82 6.97 17.26
N VAL A 16 5.16 6.29 16.16
CA VAL A 16 4.43 6.41 14.88
C VAL A 16 3.00 5.88 15.05
N GLU A 17 2.85 4.81 15.80
CA GLU A 17 1.58 4.14 16.06
C GLU A 17 0.57 5.07 16.77
N VAL A 18 1.01 5.79 17.81
CA VAL A 18 0.13 6.72 18.54
C VAL A 18 -0.26 7.91 17.65
N LYS A 19 0.68 8.44 16.88
CA LYS A 19 0.39 9.53 15.93
C LYS A 19 -0.62 9.09 14.86
N LEU A 20 -0.52 7.85 14.36
CA LEU A 20 -1.47 7.29 13.40
C LEU A 20 -2.85 7.08 14.00
N ILE A 21 -2.94 6.60 15.25
CA ILE A 21 -4.22 6.47 15.95
C ILE A 21 -4.88 7.84 16.12
N LEU A 22 -4.13 8.85 16.53
CA LEU A 22 -4.66 10.22 16.66
C LEU A 22 -5.10 10.78 15.30
N ALA A 23 -4.31 10.59 14.23
CA ALA A 23 -4.68 11.02 12.90
C ALA A 23 -5.94 10.28 12.40
N TRP A 24 -6.04 8.98 12.67
CA TRP A 24 -7.22 8.18 12.35
C TRP A 24 -8.47 8.69 13.07
N LEU A 25 -8.38 8.97 14.38
CA LEU A 25 -9.49 9.55 15.14
C LEU A 25 -9.93 10.90 14.58
N ILE A 26 -8.99 11.76 14.18
CA ILE A 26 -9.30 13.05 13.53
C ILE A 26 -10.07 12.84 12.24
N VAL A 27 -9.65 11.88 11.39
CA VAL A 27 -10.35 11.57 10.14
C VAL A 27 -11.77 11.07 10.42
N VAL A 28 -11.95 10.14 11.37
CA VAL A 28 -13.27 9.63 11.75
C VAL A 28 -14.18 10.75 12.25
N ILE A 29 -13.68 11.59 13.16
CA ILE A 29 -14.44 12.73 13.70
C ILE A 29 -14.79 13.71 12.57
N ALA A 30 -13.84 14.06 11.72
CA ALA A 30 -14.09 14.97 10.59
C ALA A 30 -15.15 14.38 9.64
N THR A 31 -15.11 13.07 9.37
CA THR A 31 -16.12 12.40 8.52
C THR A 31 -17.52 12.48 9.15
N ILE A 32 -17.64 12.29 10.47
CA ILE A 32 -18.94 12.39 11.18
C ILE A 32 -19.60 13.77 10.94
N PHE A 33 -18.79 14.84 10.90
CA PHE A 33 -19.32 16.19 10.70
C PHE A 33 -19.49 16.58 9.23
N LEU A 34 -18.70 16.01 8.32
CA LEU A 34 -18.66 16.39 6.91
C LEU A 34 -19.50 15.47 6.01
N ASP A 35 -19.90 14.28 6.48
CA ASP A 35 -20.72 13.34 5.71
C ASP A 35 -22.18 13.80 5.67
N PRO A 36 -22.71 14.22 4.50
CA PRO A 36 -24.10 14.68 4.36
C PRO A 36 -25.11 13.58 4.71
N GLY A 37 -24.76 12.31 4.49
CA GLY A 37 -25.58 11.14 4.80
C GLY A 37 -25.61 10.79 6.28
N SER A 38 -24.68 11.32 7.07
CA SER A 38 -24.46 10.95 8.47
C SER A 38 -24.29 9.44 8.66
N THR A 39 -23.65 8.77 7.71
CA THR A 39 -23.59 7.30 7.60
C THR A 39 -22.88 6.67 8.79
N TYR A 40 -21.82 7.35 9.30
CA TYR A 40 -21.06 6.90 10.47
C TYR A 40 -21.89 6.89 11.75
N LEU A 41 -22.89 7.76 11.86
CA LEU A 41 -23.80 7.82 13.02
C LEU A 41 -25.02 6.93 12.84
N LYS A 42 -25.62 6.91 11.64
CA LYS A 42 -26.84 6.15 11.36
C LYS A 42 -26.60 4.65 11.28
N ASN A 43 -25.47 4.25 10.67
CA ASN A 43 -25.13 2.85 10.41
C ASN A 43 -23.66 2.54 10.84
N PRO A 44 -23.31 2.70 12.13
CA PRO A 44 -21.93 2.52 12.59
C PRO A 44 -21.41 1.09 12.39
N GLY A 45 -22.28 0.09 12.56
CA GLY A 45 -21.91 -1.33 12.42
C GLY A 45 -21.50 -1.69 11.00
N SER A 46 -22.32 -1.38 10.00
CA SER A 46 -22.03 -1.66 8.59
C SER A 46 -20.85 -0.84 8.06
N THR A 47 -20.68 0.39 8.56
CA THR A 47 -19.51 1.22 8.22
C THR A 47 -18.22 0.63 8.79
N ALA A 48 -18.23 0.22 10.06
CA ALA A 48 -17.08 -0.43 10.68
C ALA A 48 -16.74 -1.75 9.98
N GLU A 49 -17.73 -2.58 9.66
CA GLU A 49 -17.54 -3.83 8.91
C GLU A 49 -16.89 -3.59 7.55
N LEU A 50 -17.36 -2.61 6.78
CA LEU A 50 -16.79 -2.24 5.48
C LEU A 50 -15.33 -1.79 5.60
N VAL A 51 -15.03 -0.91 6.57
CA VAL A 51 -13.67 -0.41 6.80
C VAL A 51 -12.76 -1.55 7.28
N ILE A 52 -13.21 -2.40 8.18
CA ILE A 52 -12.45 -3.57 8.67
C ILE A 52 -12.18 -4.52 7.51
N ARG A 53 -13.18 -4.89 6.72
CA ARG A 53 -13.04 -5.78 5.57
C ARG A 53 -11.97 -5.26 4.60
N ASN A 54 -12.09 -4.02 4.18
CA ASN A 54 -11.15 -3.41 3.26
C ASN A 54 -9.73 -3.24 3.87
N THR A 55 -9.65 -3.01 5.18
CA THR A 55 -8.39 -2.94 5.93
C THR A 55 -7.71 -4.31 5.97
N VAL A 56 -8.45 -5.37 6.23
CA VAL A 56 -7.94 -6.75 6.27
C VAL A 56 -7.44 -7.17 4.89
N PHE A 57 -8.21 -6.91 3.84
CA PHE A 57 -7.81 -7.22 2.46
C PHE A 57 -6.51 -6.51 2.09
N LEU A 58 -6.45 -5.19 2.27
CA LEU A 58 -5.22 -4.43 2.06
C LEU A 58 -4.09 -4.92 2.97
N GLY A 59 -4.40 -5.22 4.22
CA GLY A 59 -3.45 -5.58 5.26
C GLY A 59 -2.61 -6.81 4.93
N PHE A 60 -3.22 -7.88 4.41
CA PHE A 60 -2.49 -9.10 4.06
C PHE A 60 -1.29 -8.81 3.16
N PHE A 61 -1.50 -8.18 2.00
CA PHE A 61 -0.42 -7.94 1.05
C PHE A 61 0.42 -6.71 1.40
N ALA A 62 -0.12 -5.74 2.14
CA ALA A 62 0.67 -4.64 2.69
C ALA A 62 1.67 -5.13 3.73
N LEU A 63 1.33 -6.13 4.55
CA LEU A 63 2.28 -6.77 5.47
C LEU A 63 3.41 -7.48 4.72
N GLY A 64 3.10 -8.18 3.63
CA GLY A 64 4.10 -8.74 2.74
C GLY A 64 5.01 -7.67 2.12
N SER A 65 4.40 -6.61 1.59
CA SER A 65 5.13 -5.44 1.07
C SER A 65 6.00 -4.77 2.13
N ALA A 66 5.52 -4.65 3.38
CA ALA A 66 6.30 -4.09 4.48
C ALA A 66 7.57 -4.91 4.75
N VAL A 67 7.49 -6.25 4.75
CA VAL A 67 8.68 -7.12 4.91
C VAL A 67 9.68 -6.89 3.78
N ILE A 68 9.21 -6.77 2.54
CA ILE A 68 10.06 -6.47 1.37
C ILE A 68 10.70 -5.09 1.50
N ILE A 69 9.92 -4.06 1.86
CA ILE A 69 10.43 -2.69 2.04
C ILE A 69 11.45 -2.64 3.18
N ILE A 70 11.17 -3.26 4.33
CA ILE A 70 12.11 -3.34 5.46
C ILE A 70 13.41 -4.02 5.02
N SER A 71 13.35 -5.02 4.13
CA SER A 71 14.54 -5.67 3.58
C SER A 71 15.31 -4.85 2.54
N GLY A 72 14.83 -3.66 2.17
CA GLY A 72 15.42 -2.77 1.16
C GLY A 72 14.97 -3.08 -0.27
N GLY A 73 13.91 -3.88 -0.45
CA GLY A 73 13.31 -4.19 -1.74
C GLY A 73 12.07 -3.36 -2.05
N ILE A 74 11.61 -3.45 -3.30
CA ILE A 74 10.33 -2.92 -3.75
C ILE A 74 9.66 -4.01 -4.59
N ASP A 75 8.37 -4.26 -4.36
CA ASP A 75 7.58 -5.22 -5.13
C ASP A 75 6.37 -4.53 -5.77
N LEU A 76 6.40 -4.45 -7.10
CA LEU A 76 5.28 -3.98 -7.90
C LEU A 76 4.41 -5.11 -8.43
N SER A 77 4.79 -6.38 -8.20
CA SER A 77 4.06 -7.52 -8.74
C SER A 77 2.87 -7.96 -7.88
N SER A 78 2.75 -7.48 -6.64
CA SER A 78 1.77 -7.96 -5.66
C SER A 78 0.32 -7.93 -6.17
N GLY A 79 -0.10 -6.85 -6.85
CA GLY A 79 -1.43 -6.79 -7.47
C GLY A 79 -1.64 -7.82 -8.59
N ALA A 80 -0.60 -8.10 -9.37
CA ALA A 80 -0.64 -9.15 -10.39
C ALA A 80 -0.63 -10.56 -9.78
N VAL A 81 0.06 -10.75 -8.65
CA VAL A 81 0.04 -12.01 -7.89
C VAL A 81 -1.37 -12.27 -7.34
N ILE A 82 -2.05 -11.25 -6.81
CA ILE A 82 -3.46 -11.38 -6.37
C ILE A 82 -4.34 -11.85 -7.52
N ALA A 83 -4.25 -11.20 -8.70
CA ALA A 83 -5.04 -11.56 -9.87
C ALA A 83 -4.72 -12.97 -10.39
N MET A 84 -3.45 -13.34 -10.46
CA MET A 84 -3.00 -14.68 -10.84
C MET A 84 -3.49 -15.73 -9.83
N SER A 85 -3.39 -15.46 -8.54
CA SER A 85 -3.81 -16.39 -7.49
C SER A 85 -5.32 -16.63 -7.49
N ALA A 86 -6.13 -15.58 -7.71
CA ALA A 86 -7.57 -15.74 -7.94
C ALA A 86 -7.85 -16.63 -9.17
N THR A 87 -7.09 -16.45 -10.24
CA THR A 87 -7.19 -17.27 -11.46
C THR A 87 -6.77 -18.72 -11.21
N VAL A 88 -5.65 -18.95 -10.53
CA VAL A 88 -5.18 -20.31 -10.20
C VAL A 88 -6.19 -21.01 -9.31
N PHE A 89 -6.68 -20.34 -8.26
CA PHE A 89 -7.67 -20.91 -7.36
C PHE A 89 -8.96 -21.31 -8.09
N SER A 90 -9.54 -20.39 -8.88
CA SER A 90 -10.75 -20.66 -9.64
C SER A 90 -10.57 -21.76 -10.70
N SER A 91 -9.39 -21.79 -11.37
CA SER A 91 -9.05 -22.82 -12.34
C SER A 91 -8.89 -24.19 -11.68
N LEU A 92 -8.26 -24.28 -10.51
CA LEU A 92 -8.12 -25.54 -9.77
C LEU A 92 -9.47 -26.08 -9.32
N LEU A 93 -10.37 -25.22 -8.78
CA LEU A 93 -11.73 -25.64 -8.45
C LEU A 93 -12.46 -26.24 -9.67
N MET A 94 -12.37 -25.58 -10.82
CA MET A 94 -13.02 -26.02 -12.06
C MET A 94 -12.41 -27.28 -12.65
N LEU A 95 -11.07 -27.47 -12.55
CA LEU A 95 -10.37 -28.59 -13.15
C LEU A 95 -10.44 -29.88 -12.30
N ILE A 96 -10.43 -29.73 -10.95
CA ILE A 96 -10.44 -30.88 -10.04
C ILE A 96 -11.84 -31.46 -9.90
N ASP A 97 -12.86 -30.61 -9.85
CA ASP A 97 -14.27 -31.00 -9.72
C ASP A 97 -15.15 -30.24 -10.73
N PRO A 98 -15.11 -30.61 -12.03
CA PRO A 98 -15.89 -29.91 -13.06
C PRO A 98 -17.40 -30.03 -12.86
N GLU A 99 -17.88 -31.14 -12.30
CA GLU A 99 -19.31 -31.37 -12.06
C GLU A 99 -19.81 -30.60 -10.86
N GLY A 100 -19.12 -30.68 -9.73
CA GLY A 100 -19.43 -29.88 -8.52
C GLY A 100 -19.30 -28.38 -8.80
N PHE A 101 -18.31 -27.97 -9.60
CA PHE A 101 -18.17 -26.57 -10.02
C PHE A 101 -19.37 -26.10 -10.84
N ARG A 102 -19.91 -26.91 -11.78
CA ARG A 102 -21.11 -26.56 -12.58
C ARG A 102 -22.38 -26.58 -11.75
N ALA A 103 -22.47 -27.52 -10.81
CA ALA A 103 -23.63 -27.64 -9.91
C ALA A 103 -23.68 -26.56 -8.84
N GLY A 104 -22.56 -25.90 -8.56
CA GLY A 104 -22.42 -24.96 -7.43
C GLY A 104 -22.32 -25.68 -6.08
N GLU A 105 -21.81 -26.92 -6.07
CA GLU A 105 -21.64 -27.79 -4.89
C GLU A 105 -20.21 -28.32 -4.83
N ILE A 106 -19.26 -27.47 -4.39
CA ILE A 106 -17.83 -27.81 -4.38
C ILE A 106 -17.48 -28.55 -3.07
N GLN A 107 -16.85 -29.71 -3.21
CA GLN A 107 -16.45 -30.51 -2.05
C GLN A 107 -15.30 -29.84 -1.29
N THR A 108 -15.33 -29.92 0.06
CA THR A 108 -14.35 -29.26 0.94
C THR A 108 -12.90 -29.64 0.65
N TRP A 109 -12.64 -30.91 0.31
CA TRP A 109 -11.27 -31.34 -0.01
C TRP A 109 -10.74 -30.68 -1.30
N VAL A 110 -11.60 -30.42 -2.29
CA VAL A 110 -11.24 -29.70 -3.52
C VAL A 110 -10.82 -28.28 -3.18
N VAL A 111 -11.57 -27.61 -2.29
CA VAL A 111 -11.22 -26.28 -1.79
C VAL A 111 -9.84 -26.28 -1.11
N VAL A 112 -9.58 -27.25 -0.21
CA VAL A 112 -8.30 -27.36 0.50
C VAL A 112 -7.15 -27.56 -0.47
N VAL A 113 -7.27 -28.47 -1.43
CA VAL A 113 -6.25 -28.71 -2.46
C VAL A 113 -6.02 -27.45 -3.30
N SER A 114 -7.09 -26.76 -3.68
CA SER A 114 -7.01 -25.54 -4.49
C SER A 114 -6.35 -24.39 -3.70
N VAL A 115 -6.62 -24.25 -2.39
CA VAL A 115 -5.92 -23.30 -1.52
C VAL A 115 -4.43 -23.60 -1.47
N ILE A 116 -4.04 -24.85 -1.20
CA ILE A 116 -2.64 -25.26 -1.14
C ILE A 116 -1.95 -24.99 -2.49
N GLY A 117 -2.57 -25.39 -3.61
CA GLY A 117 -2.04 -25.15 -4.96
C GLY A 117 -1.83 -23.66 -5.25
N THR A 118 -2.78 -22.83 -4.82
CA THR A 118 -2.70 -21.37 -4.97
C THR A 118 -1.55 -20.78 -4.13
N LEU A 119 -1.39 -21.21 -2.88
CA LEU A 119 -0.28 -20.73 -2.02
C LEU A 119 1.08 -21.19 -2.58
N LEU A 120 1.17 -22.41 -3.10
CA LEU A 120 2.37 -22.90 -3.79
C LEU A 120 2.69 -22.07 -5.03
N SER A 121 1.68 -21.64 -5.81
CA SER A 121 1.90 -20.73 -6.93
C SER A 121 2.50 -19.39 -6.45
N GLY A 122 2.05 -18.88 -5.29
CA GLY A 122 2.64 -17.71 -4.65
C GLY A 122 4.12 -17.92 -4.27
N VAL A 123 4.46 -19.07 -3.69
CA VAL A 123 5.87 -19.42 -3.39
C VAL A 123 6.70 -19.45 -4.67
N MET A 124 6.17 -19.99 -5.77
CA MET A 124 6.87 -20.02 -7.06
C MET A 124 7.13 -18.61 -7.60
N VAL A 125 6.13 -17.72 -7.54
CA VAL A 125 6.29 -16.32 -7.99
C VAL A 125 7.28 -15.56 -7.11
N GLY A 126 7.18 -15.70 -5.78
CA GLY A 126 8.14 -15.09 -4.85
C GLY A 126 9.57 -15.58 -5.09
N THR A 127 9.74 -16.88 -5.37
CA THR A 127 11.01 -17.47 -5.74
C THR A 127 11.53 -16.95 -7.08
N LEU A 128 10.66 -16.79 -8.08
CA LEU A 128 11.02 -16.21 -9.37
C LEU A 128 11.52 -14.77 -9.21
N ASN A 129 10.80 -13.91 -8.48
CA ASN A 129 11.23 -12.55 -8.20
C ASN A 129 12.58 -12.52 -7.48
N ALA A 130 12.73 -13.34 -6.43
CA ALA A 130 13.98 -13.45 -5.69
C ALA A 130 15.14 -13.90 -6.57
N TRP A 131 14.92 -14.88 -7.44
CA TRP A 131 15.94 -15.37 -8.38
C TRP A 131 16.34 -14.30 -9.41
N LEU A 132 15.38 -13.58 -9.98
CA LEU A 132 15.67 -12.47 -10.88
C LEU A 132 16.53 -11.39 -10.21
N ILE A 133 16.31 -11.14 -8.92
CA ILE A 133 17.04 -10.11 -8.16
C ILE A 133 18.42 -10.61 -7.72
N THR A 134 18.51 -11.83 -7.18
CA THR A 134 19.74 -12.33 -6.55
C THR A 134 20.59 -13.16 -7.50
N GLY A 135 19.97 -13.94 -8.39
CA GLY A 135 20.66 -14.82 -9.34
C GLY A 135 21.01 -14.12 -10.65
N VAL A 136 20.05 -13.37 -11.22
CA VAL A 136 20.28 -12.61 -12.47
C VAL A 136 20.88 -11.23 -12.18
N GLY A 137 20.67 -10.68 -10.97
CA GLY A 137 21.23 -9.39 -10.56
C GLY A 137 20.38 -8.18 -11.00
N LEU A 138 19.11 -8.38 -11.33
CA LEU A 138 18.24 -7.28 -11.73
C LEU A 138 17.89 -6.38 -10.52
N PRO A 139 17.78 -5.05 -10.72
CA PRO A 139 17.19 -4.18 -9.71
C PRO A 139 15.78 -4.66 -9.33
N PRO A 140 15.40 -4.65 -8.03
CA PRO A 140 14.11 -5.12 -7.56
C PRO A 140 12.91 -4.56 -8.31
N PHE A 141 12.93 -3.25 -8.58
CA PHE A 141 11.89 -2.55 -9.32
C PHE A 141 11.70 -3.12 -10.74
N ILE A 142 12.80 -3.40 -11.46
CA ILE A 142 12.73 -3.93 -12.84
C ILE A 142 12.24 -5.37 -12.84
N ALA A 143 12.74 -6.20 -11.92
CA ALA A 143 12.34 -7.60 -11.81
C ALA A 143 10.82 -7.70 -11.53
N THR A 144 10.32 -6.97 -10.54
CA THR A 144 8.90 -7.04 -10.14
C THR A 144 7.97 -6.35 -11.14
N LEU A 145 8.42 -5.33 -11.85
CA LEU A 145 7.66 -4.72 -12.96
C LEU A 145 7.49 -5.71 -14.13
N ALA A 146 8.55 -6.43 -14.49
CA ALA A 146 8.49 -7.44 -15.55
C ALA A 146 7.55 -8.59 -15.16
N THR A 147 7.65 -9.09 -13.93
CA THR A 147 6.75 -10.14 -13.44
C THR A 147 5.31 -9.65 -13.30
N MET A 148 5.06 -8.40 -12.91
CA MET A 148 3.72 -7.81 -12.89
C MET A 148 3.02 -7.92 -14.26
N VAL A 149 3.71 -7.54 -15.33
CA VAL A 149 3.15 -7.61 -16.69
C VAL A 149 3.00 -9.07 -17.15
N GLY A 150 4.02 -9.89 -16.92
CA GLY A 150 4.05 -11.28 -17.31
C GLY A 150 2.96 -12.11 -16.62
N LEU A 151 2.78 -11.94 -15.30
CA LEU A 151 1.79 -12.68 -14.51
C LEU A 151 0.34 -12.35 -14.92
N ARG A 152 0.04 -11.08 -15.22
CA ARG A 152 -1.31 -10.71 -15.72
C ARG A 152 -1.62 -11.36 -17.04
N SER A 153 -0.65 -11.36 -17.97
CA SER A 153 -0.81 -12.03 -19.27
C SER A 153 -0.91 -13.54 -19.11
N PHE A 154 -0.12 -14.15 -18.25
CA PHE A 154 -0.20 -15.57 -17.93
C PHE A 154 -1.55 -15.94 -17.32
N ALA A 155 -2.06 -15.19 -16.34
CA ALA A 155 -3.35 -15.40 -15.73
C ALA A 155 -4.50 -15.34 -16.75
N ARG A 156 -4.44 -14.38 -17.70
CA ARG A 156 -5.40 -14.28 -18.80
C ARG A 156 -5.35 -15.52 -19.69
N GLY A 157 -4.14 -15.92 -20.11
CA GLY A 157 -3.96 -17.13 -20.92
C GLY A 157 -4.46 -18.39 -20.23
N LEU A 158 -4.25 -18.52 -18.91
CA LEU A 158 -4.73 -19.65 -18.13
C LEU A 158 -6.26 -19.70 -18.10
N ILE A 159 -6.96 -18.59 -17.86
CA ILE A 159 -8.44 -18.55 -17.93
C ILE A 159 -8.93 -18.96 -19.31
N GLN A 160 -8.35 -18.41 -20.38
CA GLN A 160 -8.74 -18.75 -21.74
C GLN A 160 -8.55 -20.24 -22.06
N ALA A 161 -7.44 -20.81 -21.60
CA ALA A 161 -7.14 -22.24 -21.80
C ALA A 161 -8.12 -23.14 -21.05
N VAL A 162 -8.48 -22.80 -19.79
CA VAL A 162 -9.36 -23.63 -18.95
C VAL A 162 -10.85 -23.50 -19.37
N THR A 163 -11.26 -22.29 -19.81
CA THR A 163 -12.68 -21.99 -20.08
C THR A 163 -13.08 -22.07 -21.54
N GLY A 164 -12.15 -22.35 -22.45
CA GLY A 164 -12.43 -22.29 -23.89
C GLY A 164 -12.69 -20.87 -24.39
N ASN A 165 -11.77 -19.94 -24.07
CA ASN A 165 -11.72 -18.54 -24.53
C ASN A 165 -12.61 -17.52 -23.80
N ARG A 166 -13.07 -17.80 -22.57
CA ARG A 166 -13.71 -16.76 -21.75
C ARG A 166 -12.66 -15.82 -21.15
N SER A 167 -13.09 -14.64 -20.74
CA SER A 167 -12.24 -13.63 -20.10
C SER A 167 -12.27 -13.67 -18.57
N GLN A 168 -13.16 -14.50 -18.00
CA GLN A 168 -13.36 -14.63 -16.56
C GLN A 168 -13.87 -16.00 -16.15
N ILE A 169 -13.68 -16.36 -14.88
CA ILE A 169 -14.34 -17.49 -14.22
C ILE A 169 -15.19 -16.92 -13.10
N ASP A 170 -16.51 -17.21 -13.14
CA ASP A 170 -17.44 -16.80 -12.10
C ASP A 170 -17.45 -17.80 -10.95
N PHE A 171 -17.74 -17.34 -9.74
CA PHE A 171 -17.81 -18.18 -8.54
C PHE A 171 -19.18 -18.90 -8.49
N PRO A 172 -19.22 -20.22 -8.65
CA PRO A 172 -20.49 -20.91 -8.83
C PRO A 172 -21.22 -21.22 -7.51
N ASP A 173 -20.47 -21.51 -6.44
CA ASP A 173 -21.00 -21.94 -5.13
C ASP A 173 -21.20 -20.73 -4.21
N LEU A 174 -22.47 -20.35 -4.00
CA LEU A 174 -22.82 -19.19 -3.17
C LEU A 174 -22.53 -19.44 -1.68
N GLY A 175 -22.70 -20.66 -1.19
CA GLY A 175 -22.44 -21.02 0.21
C GLY A 175 -20.95 -20.97 0.54
N LEU A 176 -20.12 -21.55 -0.32
CA LEU A 176 -18.67 -21.49 -0.21
C LEU A 176 -18.16 -20.05 -0.35
N ARG A 177 -18.72 -19.31 -1.30
CA ARG A 177 -18.39 -17.89 -1.51
C ARG A 177 -18.66 -17.06 -0.25
N ASP A 178 -19.84 -17.22 0.36
CA ASP A 178 -20.21 -16.48 1.57
C ASP A 178 -19.31 -16.85 2.76
N SER A 179 -18.91 -18.12 2.88
CA SER A 179 -17.97 -18.58 3.90
C SER A 179 -16.57 -18.00 3.72
N LEU A 180 -16.06 -17.92 2.48
CA LEU A 180 -14.72 -17.40 2.18
C LEU A 180 -14.60 -15.87 2.28
N LYS A 181 -15.70 -15.14 2.13
CA LYS A 181 -15.72 -13.67 2.27
C LYS A 181 -16.21 -13.19 3.65
N ASP A 182 -16.58 -14.12 4.58
CA ASP A 182 -17.02 -13.74 5.92
C ASP A 182 -15.95 -12.90 6.61
N VAL A 183 -16.31 -11.67 6.96
CA VAL A 183 -15.37 -10.67 7.49
C VAL A 183 -14.72 -11.14 8.78
N THR A 184 -15.48 -11.84 9.64
CA THR A 184 -14.99 -12.33 10.93
C THR A 184 -13.91 -13.40 10.72
N SER A 185 -14.19 -14.39 9.88
CA SER A 185 -13.25 -15.48 9.58
C SER A 185 -11.98 -14.96 8.91
N VAL A 186 -12.12 -14.08 7.93
CA VAL A 186 -10.98 -13.48 7.22
C VAL A 186 -10.15 -12.59 8.16
N ALA A 187 -10.79 -11.83 9.05
CA ALA A 187 -10.11 -11.00 10.05
C ALA A 187 -9.32 -11.85 11.06
N ILE A 188 -9.86 -12.99 11.51
CA ILE A 188 -9.15 -13.92 12.39
C ILE A 188 -7.89 -14.46 11.70
N VAL A 189 -8.02 -14.93 10.45
CA VAL A 189 -6.86 -15.42 9.67
C VAL A 189 -5.82 -14.30 9.48
N PHE A 190 -6.27 -13.08 9.20
CA PHE A 190 -5.39 -11.91 9.09
C PHE A 190 -4.65 -11.61 10.40
N LEU A 191 -5.34 -11.61 11.53
CA LEU A 191 -4.73 -11.34 12.83
C LEU A 191 -3.70 -12.41 13.22
N ILE A 192 -3.98 -13.68 12.91
CA ILE A 192 -3.02 -14.78 13.10
C ILE A 192 -1.78 -14.54 12.22
N PHE A 193 -1.99 -14.23 10.94
CA PHE A 193 -0.90 -13.95 9.99
C PHE A 193 -0.07 -12.72 10.42
N ALA A 194 -0.72 -11.63 10.79
CA ALA A 194 -0.08 -10.43 11.32
C ALA A 194 0.70 -10.71 12.60
N GLY A 195 0.15 -11.52 13.50
CA GLY A 195 0.80 -11.95 14.74
C GLY A 195 2.07 -12.78 14.48
N ILE A 196 2.01 -13.72 13.53
CA ILE A 196 3.17 -14.52 13.10
C ILE A 196 4.24 -13.60 12.52
N LEU A 197 3.89 -12.71 11.59
CA LEU A 197 4.84 -11.77 11.01
C LEU A 197 5.42 -10.82 12.05
N TRP A 198 4.59 -10.29 12.95
CA TRP A 198 5.07 -9.47 14.06
C TRP A 198 6.08 -10.21 14.91
N PHE A 199 5.79 -11.46 15.28
CA PHE A 199 6.71 -12.28 16.06
C PHE A 199 8.04 -12.51 15.29
N VAL A 200 7.95 -12.90 14.02
CA VAL A 200 9.14 -13.12 13.18
C VAL A 200 9.97 -11.85 13.07
N MET A 201 9.35 -10.72 12.75
CA MET A 201 10.06 -9.46 12.51
C MET A 201 10.64 -8.83 13.79
N SER A 202 9.94 -8.96 14.93
CA SER A 202 10.33 -8.27 16.18
C SER A 202 11.12 -9.15 17.15
N ARG A 203 10.94 -10.48 17.11
CA ARG A 203 11.48 -11.39 18.14
C ARG A 203 12.52 -12.38 17.63
N THR A 204 12.62 -12.61 16.32
CA THR A 204 13.56 -13.61 15.76
C THR A 204 14.85 -12.99 15.22
N VAL A 205 15.85 -13.85 14.99
CA VAL A 205 17.11 -13.49 14.32
C VAL A 205 16.84 -13.06 12.88
N VAL A 206 15.88 -13.72 12.21
CA VAL A 206 15.51 -13.43 10.82
C VAL A 206 15.03 -11.97 10.68
N GLY A 207 14.16 -11.53 11.56
CA GLY A 207 13.68 -10.14 11.56
C GLY A 207 14.83 -9.13 11.77
N ARG A 208 15.73 -9.39 12.72
CA ARG A 208 16.91 -8.54 12.94
C ARG A 208 17.81 -8.47 11.71
N HIS A 209 18.03 -9.59 11.05
CA HIS A 209 18.85 -9.66 9.82
C HIS A 209 18.16 -8.93 8.66
N LEU A 210 16.82 -9.03 8.51
CA LEU A 210 16.08 -8.28 7.50
C LEU A 210 16.23 -6.76 7.70
N HIS A 211 16.09 -6.26 8.94
CA HIS A 211 16.31 -4.85 9.27
C HIS A 211 17.76 -4.42 9.02
N ALA A 212 18.75 -5.24 9.42
CA ALA A 212 20.16 -4.94 9.21
C ALA A 212 20.51 -4.87 7.71
N MET A 213 20.02 -5.85 6.92
CA MET A 213 20.22 -5.89 5.48
C MET A 213 19.60 -4.69 4.79
N GLY A 214 18.36 -4.32 5.15
CA GLY A 214 17.67 -3.16 4.57
C GLY A 214 18.35 -1.84 4.92
N GLY A 215 18.97 -1.73 6.10
CA GLY A 215 19.73 -0.56 6.50
C GLY A 215 21.04 -0.39 5.73
N ASN A 216 21.80 -1.47 5.55
CA ASN A 216 23.02 -1.50 4.73
C ASN A 216 23.35 -2.94 4.34
N GLU A 217 23.01 -3.31 3.11
CA GLU A 217 23.22 -4.67 2.60
C GLU A 217 24.70 -5.05 2.55
N GLN A 218 25.59 -4.13 2.18
CA GLN A 218 27.02 -4.41 2.10
C GLN A 218 27.61 -4.70 3.48
N ALA A 219 27.28 -3.88 4.48
CA ALA A 219 27.71 -4.12 5.85
C ALA A 219 27.17 -5.45 6.41
N ALA A 220 25.91 -5.78 6.09
CA ALA A 220 25.30 -7.06 6.48
C ALA A 220 26.04 -8.25 5.86
N LYS A 221 26.39 -8.20 4.57
CA LYS A 221 27.19 -9.22 3.89
C LYS A 221 28.57 -9.39 4.54
N LEU A 222 29.26 -8.29 4.83
CA LEU A 222 30.55 -8.32 5.50
C LEU A 222 30.48 -8.89 6.92
N SER A 223 29.33 -8.77 7.58
CA SER A 223 29.04 -9.38 8.89
C SER A 223 28.62 -10.85 8.80
N GLY A 224 28.71 -11.49 7.63
CA GLY A 224 28.40 -12.91 7.43
C GLY A 224 26.92 -13.22 7.25
N ILE A 225 26.05 -12.21 7.09
CA ILE A 225 24.61 -12.41 6.86
C ILE A 225 24.40 -12.83 5.40
N ARG A 226 23.65 -13.93 5.20
CA ARG A 226 23.32 -14.45 3.86
C ARG A 226 22.15 -13.65 3.28
N THR A 227 22.42 -12.47 2.70
CA THR A 227 21.42 -11.52 2.22
C THR A 227 20.54 -12.10 1.11
N ASP A 228 21.08 -12.97 0.23
CA ASP A 228 20.31 -13.57 -0.86
C ASP A 228 19.17 -14.46 -0.36
N ARG A 229 19.41 -15.24 0.72
CA ARG A 229 18.37 -16.06 1.36
C ARG A 229 17.30 -15.21 2.04
N LEU A 230 17.69 -14.07 2.62
CA LEU A 230 16.76 -13.15 3.25
C LEU A 230 15.90 -12.43 2.22
N LYS A 231 16.48 -12.04 1.09
CA LYS A 231 15.70 -11.51 -0.04
C LYS A 231 14.70 -12.54 -0.54
N TRP A 232 15.17 -13.78 -0.77
CA TRP A 232 14.29 -14.88 -1.17
C TRP A 232 13.11 -15.02 -0.20
N LEU A 233 13.38 -15.07 1.10
CA LEU A 233 12.33 -15.18 2.12
C LEU A 233 11.37 -14.00 2.09
N ALA A 234 11.87 -12.76 1.96
CA ALA A 234 11.04 -11.56 1.92
C ALA A 234 10.06 -11.58 0.72
N TYR A 235 10.56 -11.91 -0.48
CA TYR A 235 9.72 -11.98 -1.69
C TYR A 235 8.74 -13.15 -1.66
N VAL A 236 9.11 -14.30 -1.07
CA VAL A 236 8.17 -15.42 -0.87
C VAL A 236 7.06 -15.02 0.11
N ILE A 237 7.39 -14.38 1.25
CA ILE A 237 6.38 -13.87 2.18
C ILE A 237 5.44 -12.89 1.47
N GLY A 238 5.97 -11.96 0.67
CA GLY A 238 5.17 -11.00 -0.08
C GLY A 238 4.21 -11.67 -1.06
N ALA A 239 4.70 -12.60 -1.86
CA ALA A 239 3.87 -13.30 -2.86
C ALA A 239 2.84 -14.23 -2.22
N VAL A 240 3.18 -14.94 -1.14
CA VAL A 240 2.24 -15.79 -0.40
C VAL A 240 1.13 -14.93 0.25
N SER A 241 1.51 -13.78 0.83
CA SER A 241 0.53 -12.82 1.37
C SER A 241 -0.47 -12.35 0.31
N ALA A 242 0.03 -12.01 -0.88
CA ALA A 242 -0.80 -11.62 -2.01
C ALA A 242 -1.68 -12.78 -2.51
N SER A 243 -1.16 -14.02 -2.47
CA SER A 243 -1.92 -15.21 -2.88
C SER A 243 -3.08 -15.51 -1.91
N MET A 244 -2.91 -15.32 -0.61
CA MET A 244 -4.00 -15.41 0.37
C MET A 244 -5.14 -14.45 0.02
N VAL A 245 -4.80 -13.23 -0.33
CA VAL A 245 -5.79 -12.22 -0.75
C VAL A 245 -6.47 -12.61 -2.04
N GLY A 246 -5.76 -13.19 -3.01
CA GLY A 246 -6.34 -13.61 -4.28
C GLY A 246 -7.50 -14.57 -4.12
N ILE A 247 -7.42 -15.51 -3.16
CA ILE A 247 -8.51 -16.43 -2.81
C ILE A 247 -9.73 -15.68 -2.27
N VAL A 248 -9.50 -14.78 -1.31
CA VAL A 248 -10.58 -14.02 -0.66
C VAL A 248 -11.21 -13.03 -1.65
N TYR A 249 -10.40 -12.37 -2.50
CA TYR A 249 -10.90 -11.45 -3.52
C TYR A 249 -11.74 -12.16 -4.58
N PHE A 250 -11.39 -13.39 -4.96
CA PHE A 250 -12.25 -14.17 -5.87
C PHE A 250 -13.64 -14.40 -5.27
N ALA A 251 -13.71 -14.73 -3.97
CA ALA A 251 -14.98 -14.88 -3.29
C ALA A 251 -15.73 -13.54 -3.12
N ASP A 252 -15.02 -12.46 -2.78
CA ASP A 252 -15.62 -11.13 -2.60
C ASP A 252 -16.18 -10.58 -3.91
N GLN A 253 -15.39 -10.60 -4.98
CA GLN A 253 -15.79 -10.08 -6.29
C GLN A 253 -16.74 -11.01 -7.05
N GLY A 254 -16.82 -12.29 -6.65
CA GLY A 254 -17.63 -13.30 -7.31
C GLY A 254 -17.14 -13.72 -8.69
N SER A 255 -15.97 -13.24 -9.11
CA SER A 255 -15.35 -13.64 -10.38
C SER A 255 -13.85 -13.36 -10.40
N ALA A 256 -13.08 -14.22 -11.07
CA ALA A 256 -11.67 -14.00 -11.38
C ALA A 256 -11.55 -13.30 -12.75
N LYS A 257 -11.15 -12.03 -12.72
CA LYS A 257 -10.94 -11.18 -13.91
C LYS A 257 -9.52 -10.63 -13.88
N PRO A 258 -8.51 -11.31 -14.44
CA PRO A 258 -7.12 -10.93 -14.30
C PRO A 258 -6.77 -9.53 -14.83
N ASP A 259 -7.55 -9.02 -15.79
CA ASP A 259 -7.31 -7.69 -16.37
C ASP A 259 -7.57 -6.52 -15.42
N ILE A 260 -8.54 -6.66 -14.53
CA ILE A 260 -8.99 -5.58 -13.65
C ILE A 260 -8.76 -5.85 -12.16
N LEU A 261 -8.75 -7.14 -11.76
CA LEU A 261 -8.64 -7.53 -10.36
C LEU A 261 -7.33 -7.00 -9.76
N ALA A 262 -7.43 -6.31 -8.63
CA ALA A 262 -6.33 -5.74 -7.86
C ALA A 262 -5.36 -4.86 -8.69
N ARG A 263 -5.85 -4.17 -9.73
CA ARG A 263 -5.04 -3.25 -10.53
C ARG A 263 -4.70 -1.99 -9.74
N GLY A 264 -3.42 -1.68 -9.61
CA GLY A 264 -2.95 -0.53 -8.83
C GLY A 264 -2.86 -0.77 -7.31
N TYR A 265 -3.26 -1.96 -6.83
CA TYR A 265 -3.25 -2.27 -5.39
C TYR A 265 -1.83 -2.37 -4.81
N GLU A 266 -0.83 -2.66 -5.65
CA GLU A 266 0.59 -2.60 -5.27
C GLU A 266 0.96 -1.23 -4.69
N LEU A 267 0.44 -0.15 -5.26
CA LEU A 267 0.68 1.21 -4.77
C LEU A 267 -0.01 1.45 -3.42
N ASN A 268 -1.22 0.92 -3.22
CA ASN A 268 -1.94 1.02 -1.94
C ASN A 268 -1.18 0.29 -0.82
N ALA A 269 -0.57 -0.87 -1.12
CA ALA A 269 0.22 -1.63 -0.15
C ALA A 269 1.48 -0.87 0.27
N ILE A 270 2.21 -0.33 -0.71
CA ILE A 270 3.41 0.49 -0.46
C ILE A 270 3.01 1.74 0.35
N ALA A 271 1.92 2.41 -0.06
CA ALA A 271 1.39 3.58 0.64
C ALA A 271 1.08 3.28 2.11
N ALA A 272 0.30 2.23 2.37
CA ALA A 272 -0.07 1.83 3.72
C ALA A 272 1.15 1.48 4.59
N SER A 273 2.14 0.78 4.01
CA SER A 273 3.39 0.45 4.70
C SER A 273 4.19 1.69 5.07
N VAL A 274 4.31 2.67 4.15
CA VAL A 274 5.04 3.92 4.37
C VAL A 274 4.32 4.82 5.39
N ILE A 275 2.99 4.94 5.29
CA ILE A 275 2.15 5.62 6.28
C ILE A 275 2.35 4.97 7.64
N GLY A 276 2.44 3.63 7.68
CA GLY A 276 2.72 2.82 8.86
C GLY A 276 4.13 2.97 9.43
N GLY A 277 5.00 3.78 8.78
CA GLY A 277 6.35 4.09 9.25
C GLY A 277 7.46 3.24 8.64
N CYS A 278 7.18 2.45 7.59
CA CYS A 278 8.25 1.78 6.83
C CYS A 278 9.01 2.80 5.98
N ALA A 279 10.34 2.79 6.09
CA ALA A 279 11.19 3.64 5.26
C ALA A 279 11.44 2.97 3.90
N LEU A 280 11.19 3.68 2.80
CA LEU A 280 11.46 3.17 1.44
C LEU A 280 12.95 2.89 1.19
N THR A 281 13.83 3.47 2.01
CA THR A 281 15.27 3.18 1.99
C THR A 281 15.64 1.84 2.63
N GLY A 282 14.68 1.15 3.25
CA GLY A 282 14.88 -0.09 4.00
C GLY A 282 15.32 0.10 5.45
N GLY A 283 15.39 -0.99 6.18
CA GLY A 283 15.93 -1.07 7.55
C GLY A 283 15.02 -0.56 8.67
N VAL A 284 13.92 0.13 8.36
CA VAL A 284 13.00 0.71 9.34
C VAL A 284 11.56 0.37 8.98
N GLY A 285 10.80 -0.05 9.97
CA GLY A 285 9.37 -0.35 9.85
C GLY A 285 8.88 -1.31 10.94
N THR A 286 7.57 -1.33 11.16
CA THR A 286 6.93 -2.25 12.12
C THR A 286 5.67 -2.86 11.53
N ILE A 287 5.38 -4.11 11.88
CA ILE A 287 4.14 -4.79 11.47
C ILE A 287 2.89 -4.09 12.05
N PRO A 288 2.83 -3.75 13.35
CA PRO A 288 1.70 -3.00 13.88
C PRO A 288 1.50 -1.63 13.22
N GLY A 289 2.60 -0.92 12.92
CA GLY A 289 2.53 0.35 12.19
C GLY A 289 1.90 0.16 10.81
N THR A 290 2.28 -0.89 10.06
CA THR A 290 1.68 -1.20 8.75
C THR A 290 0.18 -1.50 8.86
N VAL A 291 -0.25 -2.26 9.87
CA VAL A 291 -1.69 -2.53 10.11
C VAL A 291 -2.46 -1.23 10.34
N LEU A 292 -1.91 -0.34 11.18
CA LEU A 292 -2.51 0.98 11.42
C LEU A 292 -2.49 1.86 10.18
N GLY A 293 -1.45 1.77 9.36
CA GLY A 293 -1.36 2.44 8.06
C GLY A 293 -2.45 1.98 7.09
N CYS A 294 -2.75 0.68 7.06
CA CYS A 294 -3.86 0.12 6.27
C CYS A 294 -5.21 0.65 6.77
N LEU A 295 -5.44 0.63 8.07
CA LEU A 295 -6.65 1.14 8.69
C LEU A 295 -6.85 2.63 8.37
N PHE A 296 -5.80 3.44 8.54
CA PHE A 296 -5.83 4.85 8.23
C PHE A 296 -6.15 5.11 6.76
N LEU A 297 -5.44 4.46 5.84
CA LEU A 297 -5.64 4.65 4.40
C LEU A 297 -7.05 4.27 3.97
N ARG A 298 -7.56 3.12 4.44
CA ARG A 298 -8.92 2.67 4.08
C ARG A 298 -10.00 3.55 4.69
N THR A 299 -9.80 4.06 5.90
CA THR A 299 -10.73 5.04 6.49
C THR A 299 -10.74 6.34 5.71
N VAL A 300 -9.57 6.84 5.25
CA VAL A 300 -9.51 8.06 4.42
C VAL A 300 -10.25 7.85 3.10
N ILE A 301 -10.06 6.72 2.42
CA ILE A 301 -10.76 6.40 1.18
C ILE A 301 -12.27 6.33 1.41
N ASP A 302 -12.73 5.61 2.46
CA ASP A 302 -14.15 5.52 2.81
C ASP A 302 -14.75 6.89 3.17
N ALA A 303 -14.02 7.69 3.93
CA ALA A 303 -14.42 9.05 4.29
C ALA A 303 -14.66 9.93 3.05
N VAL A 304 -13.72 9.92 2.11
CA VAL A 304 -13.87 10.69 0.86
C VAL A 304 -15.04 10.17 0.03
N ASN A 305 -15.22 8.85 -0.08
CA ASN A 305 -16.34 8.26 -0.78
C ASN A 305 -17.69 8.71 -0.21
N LYS A 306 -17.81 8.84 1.10
CA LYS A 306 -19.03 9.29 1.77
C LYS A 306 -19.26 10.79 1.67
N ILE A 307 -18.19 11.59 1.73
CA ILE A 307 -18.28 13.05 1.62
C ILE A 307 -18.56 13.48 0.17
N VAL A 308 -17.87 12.87 -0.80
CA VAL A 308 -18.00 13.21 -2.23
C VAL A 308 -19.25 12.59 -2.84
N GLY A 309 -19.59 11.37 -2.45
CA GLY A 309 -20.76 10.62 -2.96
C GLY A 309 -20.43 9.80 -4.21
N THR A 310 -21.40 9.66 -5.13
CA THR A 310 -21.27 8.83 -6.33
C THR A 310 -20.07 9.20 -7.19
N GLY A 311 -19.33 8.19 -7.66
CA GLY A 311 -18.15 8.37 -8.51
C GLY A 311 -16.84 8.63 -7.76
N ALA A 312 -16.84 8.56 -6.43
CA ALA A 312 -15.64 8.81 -5.62
C ALA A 312 -14.54 7.74 -5.80
N ASP A 313 -14.91 6.53 -6.19
CA ASP A 313 -14.00 5.43 -6.55
C ASP A 313 -13.05 5.80 -7.71
N VAL A 314 -13.49 6.66 -8.64
CA VAL A 314 -12.64 7.23 -9.70
C VAL A 314 -11.46 8.01 -9.13
N TYR A 315 -11.62 8.59 -7.94
CA TYR A 315 -10.61 9.42 -7.29
C TYR A 315 -9.72 8.66 -6.30
N GLU A 316 -9.97 7.37 -6.07
CA GLU A 316 -9.17 6.56 -5.12
C GLU A 316 -7.67 6.67 -5.41
N GLY A 317 -7.26 6.52 -6.65
CA GLY A 317 -5.86 6.63 -7.06
C GLY A 317 -5.24 8.01 -6.78
N MET A 318 -6.00 9.08 -6.94
CA MET A 318 -5.54 10.45 -6.65
C MET A 318 -5.39 10.67 -5.13
N ILE A 319 -6.35 10.19 -4.35
CA ILE A 319 -6.31 10.26 -2.88
C ILE A 319 -5.07 9.53 -2.36
N VAL A 320 -4.87 8.29 -2.81
CA VAL A 320 -3.71 7.47 -2.45
C VAL A 320 -2.41 8.21 -2.83
N GLY A 321 -2.31 8.75 -4.04
CA GLY A 321 -1.14 9.51 -4.49
C GLY A 321 -0.83 10.70 -3.59
N ILE A 322 -1.83 11.50 -3.23
CA ILE A 322 -1.67 12.65 -2.32
C ILE A 322 -1.21 12.18 -0.93
N VAL A 323 -1.86 11.16 -0.38
CA VAL A 323 -1.54 10.62 0.95
C VAL A 323 -0.11 10.06 0.99
N VAL A 324 0.32 9.35 -0.08
CA VAL A 324 1.71 8.86 -0.20
C VAL A 324 2.71 10.02 -0.19
N VAL A 325 2.49 11.05 -1.01
CA VAL A 325 3.40 12.20 -1.07
C VAL A 325 3.50 12.89 0.29
N LEU A 326 2.37 13.06 0.98
CA LEU A 326 2.36 13.63 2.32
C LEU A 326 3.13 12.74 3.32
N ALA A 327 2.82 11.44 3.36
CA ALA A 327 3.46 10.49 4.27
C ALA A 327 4.99 10.43 4.06
N VAL A 328 5.44 10.32 2.82
CA VAL A 328 6.88 10.31 2.48
C VAL A 328 7.54 11.63 2.86
N THR A 329 6.89 12.77 2.60
CA THR A 329 7.41 14.09 2.95
C THR A 329 7.58 14.26 4.47
N PHE A 330 6.60 13.79 5.25
CA PHE A 330 6.69 13.84 6.72
C PHE A 330 7.74 12.86 7.26
N SER A 331 7.82 11.65 6.70
CA SER A 331 8.81 10.64 7.08
C SER A 331 10.24 11.13 6.84
N GLN A 332 10.50 11.79 5.72
CA GLN A 332 11.85 12.31 5.39
C GLN A 332 12.28 13.48 6.28
N ARG A 333 11.34 14.28 6.81
CA ARG A 333 11.68 15.38 7.73
C ARG A 333 12.32 14.91 9.03
N GLY A 334 12.01 13.69 9.49
CA GLY A 334 12.61 13.09 10.69
C GLY A 334 14.06 12.63 10.51
N SER A 335 14.54 12.44 9.28
CA SER A 335 15.88 11.90 8.99
C SER A 335 16.99 12.96 8.83
N GLY A 336 16.74 14.22 9.19
CA GLY A 336 17.75 15.28 9.17
C GLY A 336 18.30 15.66 7.78
N ARG A 337 17.75 15.11 6.70
CA ARG A 337 18.10 15.54 5.34
C ARG A 337 17.56 16.93 5.10
N ILE A 338 18.47 17.88 4.90
CA ILE A 338 18.14 19.24 4.47
C ILE A 338 17.49 19.12 3.09
N SER A 339 16.17 19.31 3.02
CA SER A 339 15.48 19.34 1.74
C SER A 339 16.02 20.53 0.93
N LYS A 340 16.52 20.26 -0.28
CA LYS A 340 16.89 21.34 -1.20
C LYS A 340 15.65 22.21 -1.43
N PRO A 341 15.76 23.54 -1.38
CA PRO A 341 14.63 24.43 -1.63
C PRO A 341 14.18 24.26 -3.07
N PHE A 342 12.95 23.76 -3.28
CA PHE A 342 12.39 23.57 -4.62
C PHE A 342 11.58 24.80 -5.03
N PHE A 343 10.65 25.24 -4.20
CA PHE A 343 9.75 26.36 -4.53
C PHE A 343 10.46 27.71 -4.51
N GLY A 344 11.60 27.84 -3.84
CA GLY A 344 12.46 29.01 -3.92
C GLY A 344 13.31 29.12 -5.19
N SER A 345 13.32 28.08 -6.04
CA SER A 345 14.02 28.07 -7.35
C SER A 345 13.16 28.69 -8.46
N LEU A 346 13.77 29.09 -9.58
CA LEU A 346 13.05 29.62 -10.75
C LEU A 346 11.99 28.62 -11.25
N ILE A 347 12.36 27.33 -11.34
CA ILE A 347 11.45 26.25 -11.75
C ILE A 347 10.29 26.10 -10.76
N GLY A 348 10.58 26.17 -9.45
CA GLY A 348 9.57 26.11 -8.42
C GLY A 348 8.53 27.23 -8.53
N TRP A 349 9.00 28.47 -8.75
CA TRP A 349 8.12 29.62 -9.01
C TRP A 349 7.25 29.45 -10.23
N ALA A 350 7.80 28.91 -11.33
CA ALA A 350 7.02 28.63 -12.54
C ALA A 350 5.97 27.52 -12.36
N CYS A 351 6.19 26.56 -11.46
CA CYS A 351 5.24 25.49 -11.17
C CYS A 351 4.03 25.95 -10.31
N ILE A 352 4.18 27.01 -9.52
CA ILE A 352 3.13 27.46 -8.57
C ILE A 352 1.81 27.79 -9.28
N PRO A 353 1.76 28.59 -10.37
CA PRO A 353 0.51 28.88 -11.07
C PRO A 353 -0.16 27.63 -11.64
N VAL A 354 0.63 26.69 -12.17
CA VAL A 354 0.12 25.44 -12.73
C VAL A 354 -0.53 24.59 -11.63
N LEU A 355 0.12 24.46 -10.47
CA LEU A 355 -0.42 23.72 -9.34
C LEU A 355 -1.68 24.36 -8.77
N GLY A 356 -1.74 25.70 -8.69
CA GLY A 356 -2.93 26.43 -8.27
C GLY A 356 -4.11 26.23 -9.23
N LEU A 357 -3.84 26.29 -10.54
CA LEU A 357 -4.86 26.04 -11.56
C LEU A 357 -5.37 24.60 -11.50
N MET A 358 -4.46 23.62 -11.39
CA MET A 358 -4.84 22.21 -11.24
C MET A 358 -5.67 21.96 -9.99
N ALA A 359 -5.31 22.58 -8.86
CA ALA A 359 -6.09 22.48 -7.63
C ALA A 359 -7.51 23.05 -7.80
N GLY A 360 -7.64 24.21 -8.44
CA GLY A 360 -8.96 24.81 -8.74
C GLY A 360 -9.80 23.93 -9.66
N LEU A 361 -9.20 23.40 -10.74
CA LEU A 361 -9.88 22.48 -11.65
C LEU A 361 -10.29 21.17 -10.96
N SER A 362 -9.43 20.60 -10.11
CA SER A 362 -9.76 19.43 -9.32
C SER A 362 -10.95 19.69 -8.40
N PHE A 363 -10.98 20.86 -7.76
CA PHE A 363 -12.09 21.25 -6.92
C PHE A 363 -13.43 21.36 -7.69
N VAL A 364 -13.41 21.87 -8.93
CA VAL A 364 -14.58 21.86 -9.82
C VAL A 364 -15.05 20.44 -10.07
N LEU A 365 -14.13 19.53 -10.45
CA LEU A 365 -14.48 18.15 -10.76
C LEU A 365 -15.10 17.42 -9.58
N PHE A 366 -14.59 17.67 -8.36
CA PHE A 366 -15.07 17.01 -7.14
C PHE A 366 -16.44 17.50 -6.67
N PHE A 367 -16.73 18.80 -6.83
CA PHE A 367 -17.87 19.42 -6.17
C PHE A 367 -18.93 20.00 -7.13
N ARG A 368 -18.72 19.84 -8.45
CA ARG A 368 -19.63 20.38 -9.49
C ARG A 368 -21.10 20.01 -9.28
N GLU A 369 -21.39 18.81 -8.79
CA GLU A 369 -22.75 18.30 -8.62
C GLU A 369 -23.37 18.64 -7.25
N LYS A 370 -22.66 19.35 -6.39
CA LYS A 370 -23.17 19.73 -5.07
C LYS A 370 -23.94 21.04 -5.14
N GLU A 371 -25.11 21.10 -4.51
CA GLU A 371 -25.97 22.30 -4.51
C GLU A 371 -25.30 23.58 -3.99
N TRP A 372 -24.36 23.41 -3.01
CA TRP A 372 -23.62 24.55 -2.45
C TRP A 372 -22.44 25.00 -3.33
N PHE A 373 -22.11 24.25 -4.40
CA PHE A 373 -20.96 24.55 -5.24
C PHE A 373 -21.25 25.74 -6.15
N THR A 374 -20.32 26.69 -6.16
CA THR A 374 -20.25 27.78 -7.14
C THR A 374 -18.84 27.86 -7.71
N ALA A 375 -18.68 28.38 -8.92
CA ALA A 375 -17.37 28.59 -9.53
C ALA A 375 -16.43 29.42 -8.64
N THR A 376 -16.99 30.30 -7.82
CA THR A 376 -16.25 31.09 -6.83
C THR A 376 -15.51 30.25 -5.81
N HIS A 377 -16.08 29.14 -5.35
CA HIS A 377 -15.42 28.24 -4.40
C HIS A 377 -14.16 27.59 -5.00
N ALA A 378 -14.21 27.20 -6.27
CA ALA A 378 -13.06 26.65 -6.97
C ALA A 378 -11.92 27.66 -7.16
N VAL A 379 -12.29 28.90 -7.50
CA VAL A 379 -11.33 30.01 -7.64
C VAL A 379 -10.69 30.32 -6.28
N LEU A 380 -11.49 30.40 -5.21
CA LEU A 380 -10.99 30.63 -3.85
C LEU A 380 -10.05 29.50 -3.39
N PHE A 381 -10.38 28.25 -3.67
CA PHE A 381 -9.52 27.11 -3.33
C PHE A 381 -8.20 27.15 -4.11
N GLY A 382 -8.25 27.42 -5.41
CA GLY A 382 -7.05 27.60 -6.25
C GLY A 382 -6.18 28.75 -5.75
N MET A 383 -6.78 29.88 -5.37
CA MET A 383 -6.07 31.03 -4.79
C MET A 383 -5.45 30.70 -3.42
N LEU A 384 -6.16 29.94 -2.57
CA LEU A 384 -5.63 29.49 -1.28
C LEU A 384 -4.37 28.64 -1.47
N VAL A 385 -4.41 27.67 -2.40
CA VAL A 385 -3.26 26.83 -2.74
C VAL A 385 -2.11 27.69 -3.28
N LEU A 386 -2.40 28.64 -4.18
CA LEU A 386 -1.42 29.60 -4.67
C LEU A 386 -0.77 30.39 -3.54
N ALA A 387 -1.57 30.95 -2.63
CA ALA A 387 -1.07 31.71 -1.48
C ALA A 387 -0.17 30.86 -0.57
N CYS A 388 -0.56 29.62 -0.29
CA CYS A 388 0.24 28.69 0.51
C CYS A 388 1.58 28.36 -0.16
N LEU A 389 1.58 28.08 -1.47
CA LEU A 389 2.79 27.74 -2.23
C LEU A 389 3.72 28.94 -2.41
N THR A 390 3.18 30.14 -2.67
CA THR A 390 3.97 31.37 -2.76
C THR A 390 4.59 31.75 -1.42
N GLY A 391 3.83 31.61 -0.32
CA GLY A 391 4.36 31.80 1.05
C GLY A 391 5.52 30.84 1.35
N ARG A 392 5.38 29.58 0.95
CA ARG A 392 6.44 28.58 1.08
C ARG A 392 7.65 28.92 0.23
N ALA A 393 7.46 29.28 -1.03
CA ALA A 393 8.55 29.69 -1.93
C ALA A 393 9.34 30.88 -1.38
N TRP A 394 8.64 31.86 -0.81
CA TRP A 394 9.26 33.02 -0.17
C TRP A 394 10.08 32.62 1.09
N ILE A 395 9.58 31.74 1.94
CA ILE A 395 10.31 31.22 3.09
C ILE A 395 11.56 30.44 2.66
N GLU A 396 11.46 29.62 1.61
CA GLU A 396 12.57 28.83 1.07
C GLU A 396 13.65 29.74 0.46
N SER A 397 13.25 30.80 -0.29
CA SER A 397 14.19 31.75 -0.88
C SER A 397 14.97 32.51 0.18
N ARG A 398 14.30 32.94 1.28
CA ARG A 398 14.99 33.61 2.40
C ARG A 398 15.95 32.69 3.16
N ARG A 399 15.63 31.40 3.28
CA ARG A 399 16.52 30.40 3.92
C ARG A 399 17.74 30.10 3.03
N GLY A 400 17.57 30.01 1.71
CA GLY A 400 18.64 29.82 0.74
C GLY A 400 19.67 30.97 0.77
N VAL A 401 19.21 32.21 0.91
CA VAL A 401 20.08 33.39 1.05
C VAL A 401 20.89 33.36 2.36
N LYS A 402 20.28 32.90 3.47
CA LYS A 402 20.98 32.79 4.77
C LYS A 402 22.00 31.66 4.84
N SER A 403 21.81 30.58 4.04
CA SER A 403 22.70 29.40 4.07
C SER A 403 23.92 29.50 3.14
N GLY A 404 24.14 30.61 2.47
CA GLY A 404 25.35 30.83 1.63
C GLY A 404 25.48 29.87 0.44
N LEU A 405 24.41 29.23 -0.03
CA LEU A 405 24.39 28.22 -1.10
C LEU A 405 24.74 28.77 -2.49
N PHE A 406 25.03 30.08 -2.61
CA PHE A 406 25.56 30.74 -3.80
C PHE A 406 27.05 31.09 -3.72
N VAL A 407 27.75 30.63 -2.70
CA VAL A 407 29.21 30.74 -2.70
C VAL A 407 29.76 29.71 -3.66
N THR A 408 30.06 30.13 -4.88
CA THR A 408 30.93 29.41 -5.80
C THR A 408 32.20 29.02 -5.04
N ARG A 409 32.37 27.69 -4.79
CA ARG A 409 33.66 27.18 -4.33
C ARG A 409 34.69 27.58 -5.40
N ARG A 410 35.43 28.62 -5.15
CA ARG A 410 36.74 28.81 -5.79
C ARG A 410 37.63 27.69 -5.28
N GLU A 411 37.97 26.74 -6.13
CA GLU A 411 39.03 25.77 -5.84
C GLU A 411 40.28 26.54 -5.42
N PRO A 412 40.96 26.14 -4.31
CA PRO A 412 42.27 26.71 -4.03
C PRO A 412 43.24 26.34 -5.15
N PRO A 413 44.17 27.21 -5.56
CA PRO A 413 45.12 26.95 -6.61
C PRO A 413 46.00 25.75 -6.23
N ARG A 414 46.08 24.76 -7.11
CA ARG A 414 47.05 23.64 -6.99
C ARG A 414 48.44 24.26 -6.88
N LYS A 415 49.09 24.06 -5.75
CA LYS A 415 50.52 24.33 -5.63
C LYS A 415 51.27 23.33 -6.52
N SER A 416 52.01 23.86 -7.42
CA SER A 416 53.00 23.20 -8.28
C SER A 416 54.14 22.57 -7.47
#